data_7bf00c140d342f6064d7ed8c0e03ee65
#
_entry.id   7bf00c140d342f6064d7ed8c0e03ee65
#
_cell.length_a   1.000
_cell.length_b   1.000
_cell.length_c   1.000
_cell.angle_alpha   90.00
_cell.angle_beta   90.00
_cell.angle_gamma   90.00
#
_symmetry.space_group_name_H-M   'P 1'
#
loop_
_entity.id
_entity.type
_entity.pdbx_description
1 polymer ?
#
loop_
_entity_poly.entity_id
_entity_poly.type
_entity_poly.pdbx_seq_one_letter_code
_entity_poly.pdbx_strand_id
1 'polypeptide(L)'
;MFKKTLTVVAILSTLSVGANASEIGAQLGTQHTELNALIAPEPTGIFYTANWANNYNDGRNSGGVGLGYQVSLGKADLYAGAKAIYMAPKKGDNGFAAPIGGGVRVHFSDEVYAYGEGYTAPRGLNNAVENYVEVDAGLAWQVRDEVKLKAGYRHISVHGKSGTPNHTLLDGAYLGAALQF
;
A
#
# COMPACT_ATOMS: atom_id res chain seq x y z
N MET A 1 -24.57 4.64 -7.54
CA MET A 1 -23.32 4.23 -6.91
C MET A 1 -22.04 4.91 -7.48
N PHE A 2 -22.10 5.59 -8.62
CA PHE A 2 -20.94 6.22 -9.29
C PHE A 2 -20.43 7.55 -8.68
N LYS A 3 -21.20 8.20 -7.81
CA LYS A 3 -20.85 9.54 -7.29
C LYS A 3 -19.76 9.55 -6.19
N LYS A 4 -19.53 8.43 -5.51
CA LYS A 4 -18.50 8.36 -4.44
C LYS A 4 -17.09 8.05 -4.93
N THR A 5 -16.96 7.46 -6.09
CA THR A 5 -15.66 7.12 -6.69
C THR A 5 -14.96 8.33 -7.33
N LEU A 6 -15.76 9.31 -7.78
CA LEU A 6 -15.22 10.50 -8.45
C LEU A 6 -14.51 11.47 -7.47
N THR A 7 -14.89 11.46 -6.19
CA THR A 7 -14.33 12.37 -5.18
C THR A 7 -12.90 12.00 -4.78
N VAL A 8 -12.53 10.73 -4.84
CA VAL A 8 -11.16 10.28 -4.51
C VAL A 8 -10.17 10.67 -5.59
N VAL A 9 -10.56 10.64 -6.86
CA VAL A 9 -9.72 11.04 -7.98
C VAL A 9 -9.45 12.55 -7.98
N ALA A 10 -10.40 13.37 -7.53
CA ALA A 10 -10.26 14.83 -7.51
C ALA A 10 -9.30 15.33 -6.41
N ILE A 11 -9.11 14.58 -5.31
CA ILE A 11 -8.19 14.98 -4.22
C ILE A 11 -6.72 14.72 -4.62
N LEU A 12 -6.46 13.74 -5.48
CA LEU A 12 -5.12 13.39 -5.92
C LEU A 12 -4.56 14.38 -6.97
N SER A 13 -5.40 15.12 -7.68
CA SER A 13 -4.97 16.07 -8.70
C SER A 13 -4.41 17.40 -8.16
N THR A 14 -4.51 17.68 -6.85
CA THR A 14 -4.01 18.91 -6.24
C THR A 14 -2.64 18.78 -5.57
N LEU A 15 -2.04 17.59 -5.57
CA LEU A 15 -0.73 17.32 -4.98
C LEU A 15 0.43 17.48 -5.98
N SER A 16 0.34 18.41 -6.92
CA SER A 16 1.48 18.80 -7.76
C SER A 16 2.49 19.65 -6.95
N VAL A 17 3.08 19.05 -5.94
CA VAL A 17 4.24 19.62 -5.24
C VAL A 17 5.48 18.96 -5.82
N GLY A 18 6.28 19.72 -6.54
CA GLY A 18 7.61 19.51 -7.08
C GLY A 18 8.46 18.29 -6.67
N ALA A 19 7.88 17.11 -6.68
CA ALA A 19 8.56 15.85 -6.40
C ALA A 19 8.75 15.09 -7.72
N ASN A 20 9.96 14.74 -8.01
CA ASN A 20 10.40 14.19 -9.29
C ASN A 20 9.94 12.74 -9.56
N ALA A 21 9.12 12.13 -8.73
CA ALA A 21 8.53 10.82 -9.00
C ALA A 21 7.23 10.65 -8.22
N SER A 22 6.13 11.02 -8.84
CA SER A 22 4.80 10.73 -8.32
C SER A 22 4.17 9.58 -9.10
N GLU A 23 3.54 8.65 -8.41
CA GLU A 23 2.91 7.47 -8.99
C GLU A 23 1.47 7.38 -8.49
N ILE A 24 0.52 7.17 -9.41
CA ILE A 24 -0.86 6.79 -9.07
C ILE A 24 -1.13 5.46 -9.73
N GLY A 25 -1.56 4.47 -8.95
CA GLY A 25 -1.79 3.13 -9.41
C GLY A 25 -3.14 2.55 -9.00
N ALA A 26 -3.54 1.53 -9.74
CA ALA A 26 -4.66 0.67 -9.41
C ALA A 26 -4.22 -0.79 -9.48
N GLN A 27 -4.75 -1.62 -8.59
CA GLN A 27 -4.48 -3.05 -8.52
C GLN A 27 -5.79 -3.82 -8.50
N LEU A 28 -5.82 -4.93 -9.23
CA LEU A 28 -6.92 -5.89 -9.23
C LEU A 28 -6.36 -7.23 -8.74
N GLY A 29 -6.75 -7.60 -7.55
CA GLY A 29 -6.38 -8.86 -6.93
C GLY A 29 -7.48 -9.91 -7.07
N THR A 30 -7.18 -11.14 -6.68
CA THR A 30 -8.14 -12.25 -6.67
C THR A 30 -9.31 -12.02 -5.71
N GLN A 31 -9.14 -11.17 -4.70
CA GLN A 31 -10.13 -10.88 -3.67
C GLN A 31 -10.32 -9.38 -3.40
N HIS A 32 -9.54 -8.50 -4.03
CA HIS A 32 -9.56 -7.08 -3.72
C HIS A 32 -9.27 -6.19 -4.91
N THR A 33 -9.66 -4.94 -4.78
CA THR A 33 -9.23 -3.83 -5.63
C THR A 33 -8.55 -2.80 -4.75
N GLU A 34 -7.46 -2.22 -5.22
CA GLU A 34 -6.77 -1.15 -4.51
C GLU A 34 -6.44 0.01 -5.44
N LEU A 35 -6.54 1.21 -4.89
CA LEU A 35 -5.97 2.44 -5.45
C LEU A 35 -4.82 2.87 -4.56
N ASN A 36 -3.71 3.26 -5.15
CA ASN A 36 -2.54 3.74 -4.43
C ASN A 36 -1.95 4.99 -5.08
N ALA A 37 -1.28 5.77 -4.25
CA ALA A 37 -0.48 6.91 -4.68
C ALA A 37 0.84 6.89 -3.90
N LEU A 38 1.92 7.22 -4.59
CA LEU A 38 3.26 7.36 -4.05
C LEU A 38 3.83 8.69 -4.50
N ILE A 39 4.36 9.46 -3.58
CA ILE A 39 5.20 10.63 -3.82
C ILE A 39 6.55 10.30 -3.22
N ALA A 40 7.57 10.13 -4.05
CA ALA A 40 8.91 9.77 -3.61
C ALA A 40 9.95 10.62 -4.34
N PRO A 41 10.97 11.12 -3.64
CA PRO A 41 12.13 11.70 -4.29
C PRO A 41 12.97 10.58 -4.92
N GLU A 42 13.66 10.91 -5.99
CA GLU A 42 14.71 10.03 -6.53
C GLU A 42 16.10 10.61 -6.23
N PRO A 43 17.07 9.75 -5.91
CA PRO A 43 16.99 8.31 -5.56
C PRO A 43 16.82 8.08 -4.06
N THR A 44 16.99 9.10 -3.22
CA THR A 44 17.03 9.02 -1.76
C THR A 44 16.28 10.19 -1.14
N GLY A 45 15.45 9.93 -0.12
CA GLY A 45 14.74 10.97 0.62
C GLY A 45 13.42 10.51 1.23
N ILE A 46 12.60 11.49 1.63
CA ILE A 46 11.30 11.25 2.27
C ILE A 46 10.28 10.89 1.19
N PHE A 47 9.50 9.85 1.43
CA PHE A 47 8.37 9.47 0.60
C PHE A 47 7.05 9.54 1.38
N TYR A 48 5.96 9.72 0.63
CA TYR A 48 4.60 9.69 1.14
C TYR A 48 3.79 8.69 0.36
N THR A 49 2.90 7.96 1.03
CA THR A 49 1.99 7.01 0.40
C THR A 49 0.55 7.30 0.80
N ALA A 50 -0.38 6.96 -0.09
CA ALA A 50 -1.79 6.85 0.24
C ALA A 50 -2.36 5.63 -0.46
N ASN A 51 -3.25 4.90 0.20
CA ASN A 51 -3.91 3.76 -0.41
C ASN A 51 -5.34 3.59 0.08
N TRP A 52 -6.15 2.96 -0.77
CA TRP A 52 -7.50 2.54 -0.45
C TRP A 52 -7.78 1.19 -1.09
N ALA A 53 -8.07 0.20 -0.27
CA ALA A 53 -8.36 -1.16 -0.71
C ALA A 53 -9.78 -1.58 -0.31
N ASN A 54 -10.43 -2.31 -1.21
CA ASN A 54 -11.74 -2.92 -1.00
C ASN A 54 -11.67 -4.41 -1.28
N ASN A 55 -12.03 -5.24 -0.30
CA ASN A 55 -12.22 -6.66 -0.50
C ASN A 55 -13.67 -6.91 -0.96
N TYR A 56 -13.86 -7.29 -2.22
CA TYR A 56 -15.18 -7.46 -2.81
C TYR A 56 -15.88 -8.75 -2.38
N ASN A 57 -15.16 -9.77 -1.89
CA ASN A 57 -15.77 -11.00 -1.38
C ASN A 57 -16.48 -10.75 -0.05
N ASP A 58 -15.89 -9.93 0.80
CA ASP A 58 -16.36 -9.71 2.17
C ASP A 58 -16.88 -8.28 2.42
N GLY A 59 -16.69 -7.36 1.46
CA GLY A 59 -17.08 -5.96 1.61
C GLY A 59 -16.28 -5.21 2.68
N ARG A 60 -15.07 -5.67 2.98
CA ARG A 60 -14.15 -5.00 3.91
C ARG A 60 -13.41 -3.90 3.18
N ASN A 61 -13.19 -2.79 3.88
CA ASN A 61 -12.43 -1.67 3.36
C ASN A 61 -11.27 -1.37 4.29
N SER A 62 -10.16 -0.96 3.70
CA SER A 62 -9.04 -0.38 4.43
C SER A 62 -8.46 0.77 3.62
N GLY A 63 -7.97 1.77 4.31
CA GLY A 63 -7.30 2.88 3.64
C GLY A 63 -6.32 3.54 4.59
N GLY A 64 -5.28 4.14 4.05
CA GLY A 64 -4.25 4.72 4.87
C GLY A 64 -3.40 5.73 4.14
N VAL A 65 -2.61 6.43 4.95
CA VAL A 65 -1.54 7.30 4.51
C VAL A 65 -0.25 6.88 5.20
N GLY A 66 0.87 7.06 4.53
CA GLY A 66 2.18 6.68 5.05
C GLY A 66 3.24 7.74 4.81
N LEU A 67 4.26 7.67 5.62
CA LEU A 67 5.47 8.50 5.55
C LEU A 67 6.67 7.62 5.83
N GLY A 68 7.75 7.81 5.09
CA GLY A 68 8.97 7.08 5.32
C GLY A 68 10.19 7.74 4.66
N TYR A 69 11.30 7.03 4.73
CA TYR A 69 12.56 7.43 4.13
C TYR A 69 13.12 6.27 3.32
N GLN A 70 13.57 6.57 2.11
CA GLN A 70 14.25 5.60 1.24
C GLN A 70 15.70 5.98 0.99
N VAL A 71 16.53 4.97 0.82
CA VAL A 71 17.95 5.09 0.45
C VAL A 71 18.19 4.18 -0.74
N SER A 72 18.75 4.74 -1.80
CA SER A 72 19.20 3.97 -2.95
C SER A 72 20.66 3.56 -2.81
N LEU A 73 20.93 2.29 -3.00
CA LEU A 73 22.24 1.65 -2.94
C LEU A 73 22.62 1.06 -4.31
N GLY A 74 22.40 1.81 -5.36
CA GLY A 74 22.64 1.39 -6.74
C GLY A 74 21.52 0.48 -7.25
N LYS A 75 21.72 -0.84 -7.23
CA LYS A 75 20.70 -1.80 -7.69
C LYS A 75 19.66 -2.16 -6.63
N ALA A 76 19.75 -1.62 -5.44
CA ALA A 76 18.80 -1.89 -4.37
C ALA A 76 18.35 -0.59 -3.70
N ASP A 77 17.07 -0.42 -3.52
CA ASP A 77 16.50 0.64 -2.69
C ASP A 77 15.97 0.03 -1.40
N LEU A 78 16.38 0.57 -0.28
CA LEU A 78 15.88 0.22 1.04
C LEU A 78 14.98 1.34 1.53
N TYR A 79 13.87 1.00 2.15
CA TYR A 79 12.98 2.00 2.74
C TYR A 79 12.37 1.53 4.04
N ALA A 80 12.11 2.48 4.92
CA ALA A 80 11.43 2.26 6.18
C ALA A 80 10.47 3.43 6.45
N GLY A 81 9.37 3.13 7.16
CA GLY A 81 8.37 4.14 7.42
C GLY A 81 7.28 3.69 8.38
N ALA A 82 6.30 4.57 8.54
CA ALA A 82 5.09 4.32 9.30
C ALA A 82 3.86 4.69 8.47
N LYS A 83 2.75 4.02 8.73
CA LYS A 83 1.46 4.27 8.10
C LYS A 83 0.43 4.61 9.18
N ALA A 84 -0.59 5.37 8.85
CA ALA A 84 -1.83 5.49 9.62
C ALA A 84 -2.94 4.86 8.80
N ILE A 85 -3.52 3.76 9.29
CA ILE A 85 -4.48 2.94 8.56
C ILE A 85 -5.81 2.93 9.29
N TYR A 86 -6.88 3.17 8.53
CA TYR A 86 -8.25 2.92 8.92
C TYR A 86 -8.73 1.59 8.38
N MET A 87 -9.36 0.80 9.22
CA MET A 87 -9.90 -0.51 8.89
C MET A 87 -11.39 -0.55 9.18
N ALA A 88 -12.19 -0.99 8.21
CA ALA A 88 -13.62 -1.22 8.35
C ALA A 88 -13.92 -2.71 8.05
N PRO A 89 -13.83 -3.59 9.04
CA PRO A 89 -14.17 -5.00 8.87
C PRO A 89 -15.69 -5.16 8.73
N LYS A 90 -16.13 -6.21 8.01
CA LYS A 90 -17.56 -6.50 7.80
C LYS A 90 -18.32 -6.78 9.10
N LYS A 91 -17.65 -7.33 10.10
CA LYS A 91 -18.17 -7.61 11.45
C LYS A 91 -17.14 -7.14 12.45
N GLY A 92 -17.56 -6.35 13.42
CA GLY A 92 -16.72 -5.75 14.44
C GLY A 92 -16.64 -4.23 14.31
N ASP A 93 -15.93 -3.62 15.24
CA ASP A 93 -15.77 -2.17 15.27
C ASP A 93 -14.71 -1.72 14.26
N ASN A 94 -14.95 -0.57 13.66
CA ASN A 94 -13.94 0.11 12.86
C ASN A 94 -12.73 0.46 13.73
N GLY A 95 -11.55 0.39 13.15
CA GLY A 95 -10.33 0.60 13.88
C GLY A 95 -9.28 1.39 13.15
N PHE A 96 -8.33 1.87 13.93
CA PHE A 96 -7.12 2.52 13.44
C PHE A 96 -5.90 1.71 13.87
N ALA A 97 -4.89 1.67 13.00
CA ALA A 97 -3.58 1.13 13.30
C ALA A 97 -2.49 2.08 12.78
N ALA A 98 -1.37 2.10 13.48
CA ALA A 98 -0.16 2.82 13.08
C ALA A 98 0.99 1.82 12.83
N PRO A 99 0.95 1.05 11.74
CA PRO A 99 2.00 0.08 11.45
C PRO A 99 3.31 0.77 11.09
N ILE A 100 4.40 0.18 11.56
CA ILE A 100 5.77 0.52 11.22
C ILE A 100 6.39 -0.64 10.44
N GLY A 101 7.27 -0.32 9.52
CA GLY A 101 7.90 -1.35 8.68
C GLY A 101 8.76 -0.76 7.59
N GLY A 102 8.93 -1.52 6.54
CA GLY A 102 9.73 -1.11 5.40
C GLY A 102 9.83 -2.20 4.36
N GLY A 103 10.73 -2.00 3.41
CA GLY A 103 10.91 -2.94 2.33
C GLY A 103 12.19 -2.71 1.54
N VAL A 104 12.29 -3.49 0.48
CA VAL A 104 13.40 -3.45 -0.46
C VAL A 104 12.87 -3.54 -1.89
N ARG A 105 13.51 -2.81 -2.81
CA ARG A 105 13.41 -3.03 -4.26
C ARG A 105 14.77 -3.44 -4.77
N VAL A 106 14.81 -4.44 -5.64
CA VAL A 106 16.03 -4.93 -6.27
C VAL A 106 15.87 -4.84 -7.78
N HIS A 107 16.66 -3.98 -8.40
CA HIS A 107 16.63 -3.70 -9.83
C HIS A 107 17.45 -4.73 -10.61
N PHE A 108 16.81 -5.43 -11.52
CA PHE A 108 17.45 -6.36 -12.46
C PHE A 108 17.91 -5.61 -13.72
N SER A 109 17.12 -4.63 -14.16
CA SER A 109 17.43 -3.66 -15.22
C SER A 109 16.83 -2.31 -14.83
N ASP A 110 16.99 -1.31 -15.69
CA ASP A 110 16.37 0.01 -15.50
C ASP A 110 14.84 -0.07 -15.52
N GLU A 111 14.27 -1.08 -16.21
CA GLU A 111 12.83 -1.24 -16.35
C GLU A 111 12.22 -2.26 -15.37
N VAL A 112 13.01 -3.24 -14.87
CA VAL A 112 12.46 -4.38 -14.11
C VAL A 112 13.08 -4.47 -12.73
N TYR A 113 12.21 -4.52 -11.71
CA TYR A 113 12.63 -4.75 -10.33
C TYR A 113 11.68 -5.70 -9.59
N ALA A 114 12.24 -6.43 -8.61
CA ALA A 114 11.46 -7.12 -7.59
C ALA A 114 11.31 -6.21 -6.38
N TYR A 115 10.24 -6.37 -5.63
CA TYR A 115 10.02 -5.66 -4.37
C TYR A 115 9.42 -6.58 -3.32
N GLY A 116 9.70 -6.24 -2.07
CA GLY A 116 9.08 -6.86 -0.91
C GLY A 116 9.02 -5.88 0.24
N GLU A 117 7.87 -5.81 0.90
CA GLU A 117 7.66 -4.95 2.07
C GLU A 117 6.87 -5.65 3.15
N GLY A 118 7.09 -5.22 4.39
CA GLY A 118 6.35 -5.70 5.54
C GLY A 118 6.14 -4.60 6.57
N TYR A 119 4.91 -4.55 7.11
CA TYR A 119 4.51 -3.61 8.15
C TYR A 119 3.79 -4.32 9.27
N THR A 120 3.98 -3.88 10.50
CA THR A 120 3.30 -4.42 11.67
C THR A 120 2.92 -3.31 12.64
N ALA A 121 1.75 -3.46 13.27
CA ALA A 121 1.32 -2.65 14.39
C ALA A 121 0.98 -3.55 15.57
N PRO A 122 1.91 -3.72 16.54
CA PRO A 122 1.67 -4.46 17.75
C PRO A 122 0.67 -3.76 18.67
N ARG A 123 0.25 -4.44 19.74
CA ARG A 123 -0.59 -3.87 20.79
C ARG A 123 -0.02 -2.53 21.28
N GLY A 124 -0.85 -1.48 21.25
CA GLY A 124 -0.45 -0.11 21.59
C GLY A 124 -0.29 0.81 20.40
N LEU A 125 -0.06 0.28 19.19
CA LEU A 125 -0.09 1.02 17.92
C LEU A 125 -1.39 0.78 17.14
N ASN A 126 -2.40 0.23 17.78
CA ASN A 126 -3.74 0.04 17.23
C ASN A 126 -4.79 0.09 18.34
N ASN A 127 -6.04 0.42 17.99
CA ASN A 127 -7.14 0.53 18.95
C ASN A 127 -8.14 -0.63 18.90
N ALA A 128 -8.28 -1.29 17.75
CA ALA A 128 -9.36 -2.27 17.51
C ALA A 128 -8.86 -3.73 17.57
N VAL A 129 -7.59 -3.98 17.30
CA VAL A 129 -7.03 -5.34 17.16
C VAL A 129 -5.84 -5.54 18.11
N GLU A 130 -5.38 -6.77 18.26
CA GLU A 130 -4.20 -7.06 19.07
C GLU A 130 -2.91 -6.88 18.26
N ASN A 131 -2.93 -7.27 16.99
CA ASN A 131 -1.81 -7.10 16.08
C ASN A 131 -2.33 -6.93 14.65
N TYR A 132 -1.62 -6.10 13.88
CA TYR A 132 -1.79 -5.92 12.44
C TYR A 132 -0.50 -6.35 11.74
N VAL A 133 -0.63 -7.14 10.70
CA VAL A 133 0.49 -7.56 9.85
C VAL A 133 0.12 -7.38 8.39
N GLU A 134 1.00 -6.74 7.64
CA GLU A 134 0.89 -6.53 6.20
C GLU A 134 2.18 -6.99 5.55
N VAL A 135 2.07 -7.77 4.48
CA VAL A 135 3.17 -8.19 3.62
C VAL A 135 2.75 -8.01 2.18
N ASP A 136 3.63 -7.44 1.36
CA ASP A 136 3.46 -7.31 -0.08
C ASP A 136 4.77 -7.66 -0.78
N ALA A 137 4.72 -8.47 -1.84
CA ALA A 137 5.88 -8.81 -2.63
C ALA A 137 5.49 -9.06 -4.09
N GLY A 138 6.38 -8.70 -5.02
CA GLY A 138 6.09 -8.84 -6.43
C GLY A 138 7.19 -8.40 -7.36
N LEU A 139 6.81 -8.27 -8.62
CA LEU A 139 7.63 -7.75 -9.69
C LEU A 139 6.95 -6.51 -10.28
N ALA A 140 7.76 -5.57 -10.71
CA ALA A 140 7.32 -4.39 -11.42
C ALA A 140 8.12 -4.25 -12.71
N TRP A 141 7.44 -3.81 -13.75
CA TRP A 141 8.01 -3.56 -15.08
C TRP A 141 7.58 -2.18 -15.57
N GLN A 142 8.55 -1.31 -15.82
CA GLN A 142 8.40 -0.02 -16.44
C GLN A 142 8.28 -0.24 -17.96
N VAL A 143 7.05 -0.22 -18.47
CA VAL A 143 6.78 -0.46 -19.91
C VAL A 143 7.07 0.78 -20.74
N ARG A 144 6.88 1.95 -20.15
CA ARG A 144 7.20 3.28 -20.67
C ARG A 144 7.58 4.18 -19.50
N ASP A 145 8.16 5.33 -19.77
CA ASP A 145 8.55 6.29 -18.73
C ASP A 145 7.37 6.66 -17.81
N GLU A 146 6.15 6.72 -18.37
CA GLU A 146 4.96 7.08 -17.61
C GLU A 146 4.13 5.88 -17.15
N VAL A 147 4.42 4.63 -17.61
CA VAL A 147 3.57 3.46 -17.38
C VAL A 147 4.32 2.31 -16.75
N LYS A 148 3.87 1.89 -15.58
CA LYS A 148 4.40 0.76 -14.82
C LYS A 148 3.33 -0.33 -14.66
N LEU A 149 3.70 -1.58 -14.90
CA LEU A 149 2.89 -2.75 -14.58
C LEU A 149 3.47 -3.45 -13.35
N LYS A 150 2.60 -4.01 -12.53
CA LYS A 150 2.96 -4.75 -11.32
C LYS A 150 2.24 -6.08 -11.28
N ALA A 151 2.91 -7.11 -10.78
CA ALA A 151 2.31 -8.40 -10.45
C ALA A 151 2.86 -8.84 -9.10
N GLY A 152 2.01 -9.23 -8.19
CA GLY A 152 2.45 -9.56 -6.84
C GLY A 152 1.44 -10.34 -6.02
N TYR A 153 1.78 -10.51 -4.77
CA TYR A 153 0.95 -11.12 -3.75
C TYR A 153 0.92 -10.24 -2.51
N ARG A 154 -0.29 -9.96 -2.01
CA ARG A 154 -0.48 -9.15 -0.81
C ARG A 154 -1.27 -9.90 0.24
N HIS A 155 -0.79 -9.82 1.47
CA HIS A 155 -1.43 -10.39 2.64
C HIS A 155 -1.55 -9.33 3.73
N ILE A 156 -2.78 -9.13 4.23
CA ILE A 156 -3.06 -8.26 5.37
C ILE A 156 -3.90 -9.04 6.36
N SER A 157 -3.38 -9.23 7.56
CA SER A 157 -4.08 -9.92 8.64
C SER A 157 -4.14 -9.08 9.91
N VAL A 158 -5.23 -9.25 10.64
CA VAL A 158 -5.46 -8.66 11.95
C VAL A 158 -5.78 -9.76 12.97
N HIS A 159 -5.11 -9.71 14.09
CA HIS A 159 -5.40 -10.59 15.21
C HIS A 159 -6.35 -9.86 16.16
N GLY A 160 -7.52 -10.45 16.38
CA GLY A 160 -8.51 -9.90 17.31
C GLY A 160 -8.02 -9.90 18.75
N LYS A 161 -8.55 -8.97 19.57
CA LYS A 161 -8.37 -9.01 21.03
C LYS A 161 -9.04 -10.24 21.61
N SER A 162 -8.68 -10.62 22.85
CA SER A 162 -9.22 -11.80 23.56
C SER A 162 -10.73 -11.96 23.33
N GLY A 163 -11.12 -13.08 22.74
CA GLY A 163 -12.51 -13.40 22.39
C GLY A 163 -12.98 -12.94 21.01
N THR A 164 -12.16 -12.22 20.25
CA THR A 164 -12.47 -11.80 18.88
C THR A 164 -11.67 -12.64 17.89
N PRO A 165 -12.29 -13.19 16.84
CA PRO A 165 -11.57 -14.03 15.86
C PRO A 165 -10.54 -13.21 15.08
N ASN A 166 -9.49 -13.91 14.63
CA ASN A 166 -8.54 -13.36 13.68
C ASN A 166 -9.21 -13.16 12.31
N HIS A 167 -8.88 -12.10 11.64
CA HIS A 167 -9.41 -11.78 10.32
C HIS A 167 -8.29 -11.50 9.32
N THR A 168 -8.38 -12.13 8.18
CA THR A 168 -7.60 -11.72 7.01
C THR A 168 -8.38 -10.64 6.27
N LEU A 169 -7.79 -9.46 6.13
CA LEU A 169 -8.41 -8.35 5.41
C LEU A 169 -8.21 -8.50 3.91
N LEU A 170 -6.99 -8.81 3.49
CA LEU A 170 -6.61 -9.08 2.10
C LEU A 170 -5.71 -10.30 2.04
N ASP A 171 -5.91 -11.14 1.03
CA ASP A 171 -5.07 -12.30 0.79
C ASP A 171 -5.20 -12.72 -0.68
N GLY A 172 -4.15 -12.50 -1.46
CA GLY A 172 -4.20 -12.89 -2.85
C GLY A 172 -3.18 -12.28 -3.77
N ALA A 173 -3.04 -12.93 -4.91
CA ALA A 173 -2.28 -12.41 -6.02
C ALA A 173 -3.02 -11.23 -6.67
N TYR A 174 -2.28 -10.31 -7.26
CA TYR A 174 -2.81 -9.16 -7.96
C TYR A 174 -2.01 -8.81 -9.22
N LEU A 175 -2.68 -8.11 -10.13
CA LEU A 175 -2.08 -7.37 -11.22
C LEU A 175 -2.41 -5.90 -11.04
N GLY A 176 -1.46 -5.04 -11.34
CA GLY A 176 -1.62 -3.60 -11.19
C GLY A 176 -1.01 -2.84 -12.35
N ALA A 177 -1.48 -1.61 -12.50
CA ALA A 177 -0.89 -0.62 -13.39
C ALA A 177 -0.77 0.71 -12.64
N ALA A 178 0.26 1.47 -12.95
CA ALA A 178 0.47 2.78 -12.39
C ALA A 178 0.94 3.77 -13.45
N LEU A 179 0.57 5.02 -13.25
CA LEU A 179 1.04 6.15 -14.02
C LEU A 179 2.05 6.93 -13.18
N GLN A 180 3.18 7.26 -13.78
CA GLN A 180 4.22 8.11 -13.21
C GLN A 180 4.19 9.48 -13.89
N PHE A 181 4.52 10.54 -13.14
CA PHE A 181 4.56 11.93 -13.62
C PHE A 181 5.42 12.82 -12.74
#